data_e5c4b3998c3dcef905c69f1799b71d92
#
_entry.id   e5c4b3998c3dcef905c69f1799b71d92
#
_cell.length_a   1.000
_cell.length_b   1.000
_cell.length_c   1.000
_cell.angle_alpha   90.00
_cell.angle_beta   90.00
_cell.angle_gamma   90.00
#
_symmetry.space_group_name_H-M   'P 1'
#
loop_
_entity.id
_entity.type
_entity.pdbx_description
1 polymer ?
#
loop_
_entity_poly.entity_id
_entity_poly.type
_entity_poly.pdbx_seq_one_letter_code
_entity_poly.pdbx_strand_id
1 'polypeptide(L)'
;TDIENFRKDIDPDYKGNRVGKMKPAGYKKLKLWAMETYPSLIKPGLEADDVCGIVATNGSLENFVLVSPDKDLLQIPCRIYNYKDEFTQSPEDAERHFYFQCLTGDQSDNYPGAKGCGPVKANKILDQVKDGDYWSAVLAAFEKAGQTPEDALRNLRLARILQASDWDGENQKPILFNP
;
A
#
# COMPACT_ATOMS: atom_id res chain seq x y z
N THR A 1 9.03 3.56 8.10
CA THR A 1 9.22 4.38 9.32
C THR A 1 8.37 5.63 9.24
N ASP A 2 7.77 6.09 10.35
CA ASP A 2 6.86 7.24 10.35
C ASP A 2 7.58 8.59 10.11
N ILE A 3 8.89 8.64 10.11
CA ILE A 3 9.69 9.87 10.06
C ILE A 3 10.27 10.12 8.68
N GLU A 4 10.85 9.10 8.07
CA GLU A 4 11.42 9.16 6.72
C GLU A 4 10.67 8.18 5.84
N ASN A 5 9.74 8.67 5.04
CA ASN A 5 8.93 7.86 4.16
C ASN A 5 8.83 8.60 2.83
N PHE A 6 9.18 7.94 1.73
CA PHE A 6 9.15 8.53 0.39
C PHE A 6 7.78 9.11 0.00
N ARG A 7 6.67 8.60 0.60
CA ARG A 7 5.34 9.14 0.35
C ARG A 7 5.17 10.58 0.83
N LYS A 8 6.02 11.06 1.76
CA LYS A 8 6.04 12.47 2.17
C LYS A 8 6.64 13.40 1.13
N ASP A 9 7.42 12.87 0.20
CA ASP A 9 7.89 13.63 -0.96
C ASP A 9 6.77 13.77 -2.01
N ILE A 10 5.78 12.85 -2.00
CA ILE A 10 4.58 12.91 -2.85
C ILE A 10 3.52 13.82 -2.22
N ASP A 11 3.29 13.67 -0.92
CA ASP A 11 2.36 14.47 -0.13
C ASP A 11 2.91 14.68 1.29
N PRO A 12 3.33 15.90 1.66
CA PRO A 12 3.86 16.21 3.00
C PRO A 12 2.90 15.89 4.14
N ASP A 13 1.59 15.90 3.86
CA ASP A 13 0.55 15.61 4.85
C ASP A 13 0.29 14.10 5.04
N TYR A 14 0.97 13.23 4.28
CA TYR A 14 0.87 11.78 4.47
C TYR A 14 1.20 11.37 5.90
N LYS A 15 0.26 10.66 6.56
CA LYS A 15 0.31 10.30 8.00
C LYS A 15 0.47 11.50 8.95
N GLY A 16 0.14 12.71 8.51
CA GLY A 16 0.22 13.92 9.32
C GLY A 16 -0.67 13.87 10.57
N ASN A 17 -1.80 13.16 10.51
CA ASN A 17 -2.70 12.90 11.62
C ASN A 17 -2.09 12.03 12.75
N ARG A 18 -0.90 11.46 12.55
CA ARG A 18 -0.14 10.66 13.54
C ARG A 18 0.91 11.47 14.29
N VAL A 19 1.16 12.71 13.86
CA VAL A 19 2.12 13.62 14.54
C VAL A 19 1.67 13.88 15.98
N GLY A 20 2.60 13.72 16.93
CA GLY A 20 2.32 13.92 18.37
C GLY A 20 1.67 12.73 19.08
N LYS A 21 1.28 11.66 18.39
CA LYS A 21 0.78 10.44 19.04
C LYS A 21 1.94 9.68 19.70
N MET A 22 1.86 9.48 21.00
CA MET A 22 2.86 8.70 21.74
C MET A 22 2.71 7.20 21.44
N LYS A 23 3.83 6.55 21.16
CA LYS A 23 3.88 5.08 21.06
C LYS A 23 3.81 4.46 22.47
N PRO A 24 3.25 3.25 22.63
CA PRO A 24 3.17 2.60 23.92
C PRO A 24 4.53 2.49 24.62
N ALA A 25 4.52 2.53 25.96
CA ALA A 25 5.72 2.31 26.75
C ALA A 25 6.35 0.95 26.40
N GLY A 26 7.67 0.94 26.23
CA GLY A 26 8.40 -0.27 25.85
C GLY A 26 8.45 -0.58 24.35
N TYR A 27 7.69 0.12 23.48
CA TYR A 27 7.68 -0.12 22.04
C TYR A 27 9.10 -0.19 21.41
N LYS A 28 9.96 0.76 21.77
CA LYS A 28 11.35 0.78 21.24
C LYS A 28 12.15 -0.44 21.68
N LYS A 29 12.04 -0.82 22.95
CA LYS A 29 12.74 -2.01 23.51
C LYS A 29 12.25 -3.29 22.88
N LEU A 30 10.93 -3.45 22.71
CA LEU A 30 10.33 -4.60 22.06
C LEU A 30 10.78 -4.73 20.60
N LYS A 31 10.82 -3.61 19.87
CA LYS A 31 11.30 -3.59 18.48
C LYS A 31 12.77 -4.03 18.41
N LEU A 32 13.65 -3.48 19.24
CA LEU A 32 15.07 -3.86 19.28
C LEU A 32 15.23 -5.35 19.62
N TRP A 33 14.56 -5.82 20.65
CA TRP A 33 14.57 -7.23 21.03
C TRP A 33 14.12 -8.14 19.88
N ALA A 34 13.04 -7.78 19.18
CA ALA A 34 12.57 -8.57 18.04
C ALA A 34 13.61 -8.62 16.91
N MET A 35 14.29 -7.50 16.64
CA MET A 35 15.33 -7.42 15.62
C MET A 35 16.59 -8.23 15.99
N GLU A 36 16.90 -8.34 17.28
CA GLU A 36 18.04 -9.12 17.79
C GLU A 36 17.72 -10.63 17.85
N THR A 37 16.44 -10.96 18.05
CA THR A 37 15.99 -12.34 18.28
C THR A 37 15.59 -13.06 17.00
N TYR A 38 15.02 -12.34 16.04
CA TYR A 38 14.45 -12.91 14.81
C TYR A 38 15.12 -12.32 13.55
N PRO A 39 15.22 -13.10 12.47
CA PRO A 39 15.59 -12.55 11.16
C PRO A 39 14.70 -11.37 10.81
N SER A 40 15.30 -10.21 10.62
CA SER A 40 14.56 -8.96 10.44
C SER A 40 15.14 -8.18 9.26
N LEU A 41 14.26 -7.58 8.46
CA LEU A 41 14.63 -6.72 7.35
C LEU A 41 14.03 -5.33 7.54
N ILE A 42 14.89 -4.31 7.45
CA ILE A 42 14.50 -2.90 7.51
C ILE A 42 15.13 -2.18 6.33
N LYS A 43 14.33 -1.40 5.63
CA LYS A 43 14.78 -0.49 4.57
C LYS A 43 14.49 0.95 5.01
N PRO A 44 15.50 1.83 5.08
CA PRO A 44 15.27 3.25 5.34
C PRO A 44 14.34 3.86 4.28
N GLY A 45 13.48 4.78 4.70
CA GLY A 45 12.52 5.43 3.80
C GLY A 45 11.33 4.60 3.35
N LEU A 46 11.27 3.30 3.70
CA LEU A 46 10.15 2.41 3.39
C LEU A 46 9.34 2.04 4.63
N GLU A 47 8.08 1.72 4.42
CA GLU A 47 7.23 1.07 5.42
C GLU A 47 7.44 -0.45 5.42
N ALA A 48 6.99 -1.11 6.47
CA ALA A 48 7.08 -2.57 6.57
C ALA A 48 6.33 -3.25 5.41
N ASP A 49 5.19 -2.68 5.03
CA ASP A 49 4.33 -3.19 3.95
C ASP A 49 5.05 -3.14 2.59
N ASP A 50 5.80 -2.06 2.32
CA ASP A 50 6.64 -1.95 1.12
C ASP A 50 7.73 -3.02 1.10
N VAL A 51 8.38 -3.25 2.25
CA VAL A 51 9.40 -4.30 2.37
C VAL A 51 8.78 -5.68 2.13
N CYS A 52 7.59 -5.94 2.70
CA CYS A 52 6.84 -7.17 2.46
C CYS A 52 6.52 -7.36 0.97
N GLY A 53 6.02 -6.32 0.30
CA GLY A 53 5.67 -6.38 -1.11
C GLY A 53 6.89 -6.64 -2.01
N ILE A 54 8.00 -5.91 -1.78
CA ILE A 54 9.24 -6.11 -2.53
C ILE A 54 9.77 -7.54 -2.35
N VAL A 55 9.83 -8.04 -1.11
CA VAL A 55 10.37 -9.38 -0.83
C VAL A 55 9.45 -10.48 -1.36
N ALA A 56 8.14 -10.32 -1.23
CA ALA A 56 7.17 -11.31 -1.70
C ALA A 56 7.14 -11.44 -3.23
N THR A 57 7.54 -10.38 -3.97
CA THR A 57 7.41 -10.36 -5.44
C THR A 57 8.75 -10.42 -6.18
N ASN A 58 9.89 -10.46 -5.48
CA ASN A 58 11.22 -10.49 -6.10
C ASN A 58 11.70 -11.89 -6.53
N GLY A 59 10.91 -12.92 -6.28
CA GLY A 59 11.24 -14.29 -6.65
C GLY A 59 12.30 -14.98 -5.77
N SER A 60 12.78 -14.33 -4.70
CA SER A 60 13.80 -14.91 -3.81
C SER A 60 13.26 -15.92 -2.80
N LEU A 61 11.96 -15.92 -2.58
CA LEU A 61 11.29 -16.81 -1.64
C LEU A 61 10.38 -17.79 -2.37
N GLU A 62 10.54 -19.07 -2.05
CA GLU A 62 9.65 -20.14 -2.50
C GLU A 62 8.76 -20.61 -1.34
N ASN A 63 7.51 -20.95 -1.64
CA ASN A 63 6.58 -21.56 -0.65
C ASN A 63 6.42 -20.79 0.67
N PHE A 64 6.43 -19.47 0.63
CA PHE A 64 6.22 -18.62 1.80
C PHE A 64 4.74 -18.27 2.01
N VAL A 65 4.43 -17.84 3.23
CA VAL A 65 3.12 -17.26 3.61
C VAL A 65 3.37 -15.91 4.25
N LEU A 66 2.70 -14.88 3.77
CA LEU A 66 2.68 -13.57 4.41
C LEU A 66 1.68 -13.59 5.58
N VAL A 67 2.17 -13.37 6.78
CA VAL A 67 1.35 -13.43 8.01
C VAL A 67 1.06 -12.01 8.50
N SER A 68 -0.16 -11.54 8.33
CA SER A 68 -0.58 -10.22 8.81
C SER A 68 -2.11 -10.08 8.83
N PRO A 69 -2.69 -9.37 9.81
CA PRO A 69 -4.11 -9.01 9.80
C PRO A 69 -4.40 -7.75 8.97
N ASP A 70 -3.35 -7.11 8.43
CA ASP A 70 -3.49 -5.85 7.70
C ASP A 70 -4.08 -6.09 6.31
N LYS A 71 -5.26 -5.51 6.08
CA LYS A 71 -5.98 -5.62 4.80
C LYS A 71 -5.24 -4.94 3.64
N ASP A 72 -4.34 -3.99 3.93
CA ASP A 72 -3.64 -3.25 2.88
C ASP A 72 -2.66 -4.16 2.14
N LEU A 73 -2.17 -5.22 2.80
CA LEU A 73 -1.33 -6.26 2.21
C LEU A 73 -2.04 -7.16 1.18
N LEU A 74 -3.37 -7.01 1.02
CA LEU A 74 -4.09 -7.63 -0.11
C LEU A 74 -3.69 -7.07 -1.48
N GLN A 75 -2.85 -6.04 -1.53
CA GLN A 75 -2.18 -5.61 -2.76
C GLN A 75 -1.04 -6.53 -3.19
N ILE A 76 -0.63 -7.50 -2.37
CA ILE A 76 0.52 -8.36 -2.65
C ILE A 76 0.01 -9.73 -3.14
N PRO A 77 0.35 -10.15 -4.39
CA PRO A 77 -0.09 -11.43 -4.93
C PRO A 77 0.73 -12.58 -4.34
N CYS A 78 0.28 -13.15 -3.22
CA CYS A 78 0.94 -14.25 -2.54
C CYS A 78 -0.04 -15.03 -1.64
N ARG A 79 0.44 -16.08 -0.98
CA ARG A 79 -0.31 -16.72 0.10
C ARG A 79 -0.30 -15.83 1.33
N ILE A 80 -1.49 -15.60 1.93
CA ILE A 80 -1.68 -14.73 3.10
C ILE A 80 -2.39 -15.51 4.20
N TYR A 81 -1.91 -15.38 5.44
CA TYR A 81 -2.60 -15.81 6.65
C TYR A 81 -2.91 -14.60 7.53
N ASN A 82 -4.20 -14.30 7.69
CA ASN A 82 -4.68 -13.12 8.39
C ASN A 82 -5.05 -13.36 9.88
N TYR A 83 -4.50 -14.41 10.48
CA TYR A 83 -4.83 -14.95 11.82
C TYR A 83 -6.19 -15.64 11.95
N LYS A 84 -6.98 -15.71 10.89
CA LYS A 84 -8.25 -16.47 10.82
C LYS A 84 -8.22 -17.47 9.69
N ASP A 85 -7.92 -16.98 8.50
CA ASP A 85 -7.98 -17.73 7.26
C ASP A 85 -6.63 -17.65 6.52
N GLU A 86 -6.28 -18.75 5.86
CA GLU A 86 -5.18 -18.79 4.88
C GLU A 86 -5.80 -18.86 3.47
N PHE A 87 -5.33 -17.99 2.58
CA PHE A 87 -5.80 -17.93 1.18
C PHE A 87 -4.69 -17.44 0.26
N THR A 88 -4.87 -17.64 -1.02
CA THR A 88 -3.98 -17.10 -2.06
C THR A 88 -4.62 -15.88 -2.69
N GLN A 89 -3.92 -14.77 -2.64
CA GLN A 89 -4.27 -13.55 -3.34
C GLN A 89 -3.76 -13.65 -4.78
N SER A 90 -4.67 -13.61 -5.76
CA SER A 90 -4.28 -13.63 -7.16
C SER A 90 -3.67 -12.29 -7.59
N PRO A 91 -2.88 -12.23 -8.68
CA PRO A 91 -2.40 -10.96 -9.24
C PRO A 91 -3.55 -10.01 -9.58
N GLU A 92 -4.64 -10.52 -10.15
CA GLU A 92 -5.81 -9.75 -10.55
C GLU A 92 -6.55 -9.17 -9.34
N ASP A 93 -6.72 -9.97 -8.27
CA ASP A 93 -7.36 -9.50 -7.03
C ASP A 93 -6.48 -8.49 -6.31
N ALA A 94 -5.16 -8.69 -6.32
CA ALA A 94 -4.20 -7.77 -5.73
C ALA A 94 -4.20 -6.41 -6.46
N GLU A 95 -4.20 -6.43 -7.78
CA GLU A 95 -4.30 -5.22 -8.61
C GLU A 95 -5.64 -4.50 -8.38
N ARG A 96 -6.75 -5.24 -8.40
CA ARG A 96 -8.07 -4.69 -8.11
C ARG A 96 -8.12 -4.04 -6.73
N HIS A 97 -7.50 -4.66 -5.71
CA HIS A 97 -7.43 -4.12 -4.36
C HIS A 97 -6.63 -2.82 -4.30
N PHE A 98 -5.53 -2.72 -5.02
CA PHE A 98 -4.75 -1.50 -5.15
C PHE A 98 -5.60 -0.33 -5.68
N TYR A 99 -6.32 -0.53 -6.79
CA TYR A 99 -7.19 0.51 -7.33
C TYR A 99 -8.41 0.81 -6.43
N PHE A 100 -8.88 -0.19 -5.69
CA PHE A 100 -9.90 0.03 -4.66
C PHE A 100 -9.41 1.00 -3.59
N GLN A 101 -8.20 0.84 -3.08
CA GLN A 101 -7.61 1.75 -2.09
C GLN A 101 -7.35 3.14 -2.66
N CYS A 102 -6.93 3.25 -3.92
CA CYS A 102 -6.82 4.54 -4.59
C CYS A 102 -8.16 5.31 -4.62
N LEU A 103 -9.28 4.61 -4.92
CA LEU A 103 -10.62 5.19 -4.96
C LEU A 103 -11.15 5.57 -3.58
N THR A 104 -10.97 4.70 -2.58
CA THR A 104 -11.52 4.92 -1.24
C THR A 104 -10.69 5.85 -0.38
N GLY A 105 -9.38 5.96 -0.67
CA GLY A 105 -8.43 6.60 0.22
C GLY A 105 -8.22 5.82 1.52
N ASP A 106 -7.38 6.34 2.38
CA ASP A 106 -7.18 5.85 3.75
C ASP A 106 -7.06 7.02 4.73
N GLN A 107 -8.04 7.12 5.64
CA GLN A 107 -8.05 8.15 6.68
C GLN A 107 -6.93 7.95 7.70
N SER A 108 -6.48 6.70 7.92
CA SER A 108 -5.41 6.40 8.86
C SER A 108 -4.05 6.89 8.34
N ASP A 109 -3.89 6.91 7.04
CA ASP A 109 -2.71 7.37 6.32
C ASP A 109 -2.85 8.80 5.76
N ASN A 110 -4.02 9.40 5.99
CA ASN A 110 -4.33 10.79 5.65
C ASN A 110 -4.28 11.10 4.15
N TYR A 111 -4.80 10.20 3.31
CA TYR A 111 -5.07 10.51 1.89
C TYR A 111 -6.54 10.22 1.54
N PRO A 112 -7.20 11.13 0.77
CA PRO A 112 -8.67 11.20 0.75
C PRO A 112 -9.35 10.25 -0.24
N GLY A 113 -8.66 9.74 -1.26
CA GLY A 113 -9.30 9.05 -2.39
C GLY A 113 -10.17 9.99 -3.25
N ALA A 114 -11.06 9.40 -4.04
CA ALA A 114 -12.04 10.15 -4.81
C ALA A 114 -13.19 10.63 -3.90
N LYS A 115 -13.51 11.92 -3.94
CA LYS A 115 -14.55 12.50 -3.07
C LYS A 115 -15.91 11.78 -3.20
N GLY A 116 -16.45 11.36 -2.08
CA GLY A 116 -17.72 10.65 -2.04
C GLY A 116 -17.66 9.24 -2.65
N CYS A 117 -16.48 8.64 -2.73
CA CYS A 117 -16.26 7.27 -3.19
C CYS A 117 -15.89 6.38 -2.02
N GLY A 118 -16.87 5.95 -1.25
CA GLY A 118 -16.69 4.92 -0.22
C GLY A 118 -16.66 3.50 -0.81
N PRO A 119 -16.46 2.47 0.03
CA PRO A 119 -16.25 1.08 -0.39
C PRO A 119 -17.30 0.53 -1.37
N VAL A 120 -18.57 0.80 -1.13
CA VAL A 120 -19.67 0.33 -2.00
C VAL A 120 -19.57 0.91 -3.41
N LYS A 121 -19.29 2.21 -3.50
CA LYS A 121 -19.15 2.89 -4.80
C LYS A 121 -17.88 2.46 -5.51
N ALA A 122 -16.76 2.33 -4.80
CA ALA A 122 -15.50 1.84 -5.35
C ALA A 122 -15.67 0.44 -5.96
N ASN A 123 -16.26 -0.51 -5.23
CA ASN A 123 -16.52 -1.84 -5.75
C ASN A 123 -17.40 -1.79 -7.01
N LYS A 124 -18.48 -1.00 -6.99
CA LYS A 124 -19.36 -0.87 -8.16
C LYS A 124 -18.64 -0.30 -9.40
N ILE A 125 -17.67 0.60 -9.20
CA ILE A 125 -16.84 1.15 -10.30
C ILE A 125 -15.94 0.04 -10.85
N LEU A 126 -15.21 -0.65 -9.96
CA LEU A 126 -14.23 -1.67 -10.36
C LEU A 126 -14.89 -2.91 -10.96
N ASP A 127 -16.10 -3.29 -10.52
CA ASP A 127 -16.88 -4.41 -11.09
C ASP A 127 -17.35 -4.14 -12.53
N GLN A 128 -17.34 -2.90 -12.98
CA GLN A 128 -17.69 -2.50 -14.35
C GLN A 128 -16.48 -2.44 -15.30
N VAL A 129 -15.26 -2.54 -14.75
CA VAL A 129 -14.04 -2.52 -15.53
C VAL A 129 -13.95 -3.77 -16.40
N LYS A 130 -13.65 -3.57 -17.67
CA LYS A 130 -13.38 -4.64 -18.63
C LYS A 130 -11.91 -4.56 -19.03
N ASP A 131 -11.35 -5.72 -19.35
CA ASP A 131 -9.98 -5.82 -19.88
C ASP A 131 -8.87 -5.24 -18.97
N GLY A 132 -9.16 -5.11 -17.65
CA GLY A 132 -8.17 -4.66 -16.65
C GLY A 132 -7.85 -3.17 -16.66
N ASP A 133 -8.57 -2.35 -17.43
CA ASP A 133 -8.33 -0.88 -17.47
C ASP A 133 -8.92 -0.16 -16.25
N TYR A 134 -8.38 -0.49 -15.08
CA TYR A 134 -8.77 0.13 -13.81
C TYR A 134 -8.40 1.60 -13.74
N TRP A 135 -7.29 2.02 -14.40
CA TRP A 135 -6.84 3.39 -14.33
C TRP A 135 -7.82 4.37 -14.96
N SER A 136 -8.32 4.07 -16.15
CA SER A 136 -9.36 4.91 -16.79
C SER A 136 -10.61 5.04 -15.92
N ALA A 137 -11.02 3.98 -15.23
CA ALA A 137 -12.16 4.02 -14.32
C ALA A 137 -11.89 4.90 -13.08
N VAL A 138 -10.65 4.87 -12.55
CA VAL A 138 -10.20 5.75 -11.46
C VAL A 138 -10.22 7.20 -11.90
N LEU A 139 -9.60 7.52 -13.03
CA LEU A 139 -9.60 8.88 -13.58
C LEU A 139 -11.02 9.43 -13.71
N ALA A 140 -11.92 8.67 -14.33
CA ALA A 140 -13.32 9.08 -14.51
C ALA A 140 -14.04 9.31 -13.15
N ALA A 141 -13.69 8.54 -12.11
CA ALA A 141 -14.25 8.72 -10.78
C ALA A 141 -13.77 10.01 -10.11
N PHE A 142 -12.47 10.35 -10.24
CA PHE A 142 -11.90 11.58 -9.71
C PHE A 142 -12.45 12.80 -10.46
N GLU A 143 -12.49 12.78 -11.79
CA GLU A 143 -13.07 13.85 -12.61
C GLU A 143 -14.54 14.11 -12.26
N LYS A 144 -15.34 13.05 -12.13
CA LYS A 144 -16.75 13.16 -11.72
C LYS A 144 -16.91 13.74 -10.32
N ALA A 145 -15.90 13.59 -9.47
CA ALA A 145 -15.85 14.18 -8.14
C ALA A 145 -15.32 15.62 -8.12
N GLY A 146 -15.00 16.19 -9.29
CA GLY A 146 -14.42 17.54 -9.43
C GLY A 146 -12.95 17.62 -9.00
N GLN A 147 -12.23 16.51 -9.08
CA GLN A 147 -10.80 16.39 -8.78
C GLN A 147 -10.02 16.24 -10.09
N THR A 148 -8.71 16.51 -10.04
CA THR A 148 -7.86 16.50 -11.23
C THR A 148 -7.22 15.12 -11.46
N PRO A 149 -6.70 14.84 -12.68
CA PRO A 149 -5.88 13.66 -12.93
C PRO A 149 -4.64 13.57 -12.02
N GLU A 150 -4.05 14.71 -11.65
CA GLU A 150 -2.93 14.80 -10.72
C GLU A 150 -3.34 14.36 -9.30
N ASP A 151 -4.56 14.70 -8.87
CA ASP A 151 -5.12 14.20 -7.61
C ASP A 151 -5.27 12.68 -7.62
N ALA A 152 -5.75 12.12 -8.73
CA ALA A 152 -5.87 10.68 -8.92
C ALA A 152 -4.50 10.00 -8.87
N LEU A 153 -3.51 10.52 -9.61
CA LEU A 153 -2.15 9.98 -9.65
C LEU A 153 -1.46 10.07 -8.28
N ARG A 154 -1.64 11.19 -7.56
CA ARG A 154 -1.13 11.35 -6.21
C ARG A 154 -1.71 10.28 -5.29
N ASN A 155 -3.03 10.10 -5.26
CA ASN A 155 -3.68 9.07 -4.44
C ASN A 155 -3.23 7.66 -4.83
N LEU A 156 -3.07 7.38 -6.12
CA LEU A 156 -2.56 6.11 -6.62
C LEU A 156 -1.17 5.80 -6.05
N ARG A 157 -0.25 6.77 -6.11
CA ARG A 157 1.12 6.61 -5.60
C ARG A 157 1.20 6.49 -4.08
N LEU A 158 0.29 7.16 -3.34
CA LEU A 158 0.20 7.04 -1.88
C LEU A 158 -0.35 5.67 -1.45
N ALA A 159 -1.34 5.15 -2.18
CA ALA A 159 -1.94 3.84 -1.93
C ALA A 159 -1.01 2.67 -2.27
N ARG A 160 -0.05 2.84 -3.20
CA ARG A 160 0.79 1.76 -3.71
C ARG A 160 1.67 1.16 -2.62
N ILE A 161 1.51 -0.13 -2.32
CA ILE A 161 2.54 -0.93 -1.65
C ILE A 161 3.55 -1.36 -2.71
N LEU A 162 4.82 -1.02 -2.49
CA LEU A 162 5.87 -1.30 -3.48
C LEU A 162 6.04 -2.80 -3.70
N GLN A 163 6.20 -3.18 -4.95
CA GLN A 163 6.61 -4.52 -5.37
C GLN A 163 8.05 -4.49 -5.89
N ALA A 164 8.60 -5.63 -6.25
CA ALA A 164 9.98 -5.71 -6.75
C ALA A 164 10.23 -4.83 -7.98
N SER A 165 9.24 -4.70 -8.86
CA SER A 165 9.28 -3.80 -10.02
C SER A 165 9.31 -2.32 -9.67
N ASP A 166 8.83 -1.97 -8.47
CA ASP A 166 8.75 -0.60 -7.96
C ASP A 166 9.98 -0.22 -7.12
N TRP A 167 11.04 -1.07 -7.12
CA TRP A 167 12.22 -0.86 -6.31
C TRP A 167 13.52 -0.88 -7.12
N ASP A 168 14.24 0.23 -7.11
CA ASP A 168 15.59 0.32 -7.66
C ASP A 168 16.60 -0.18 -6.61
N GLY A 169 17.03 -1.43 -6.77
CA GLY A 169 17.96 -2.07 -5.85
C GLY A 169 19.37 -1.48 -5.87
N GLU A 170 19.80 -0.87 -6.97
CA GLU A 170 21.11 -0.26 -7.10
C GLU A 170 21.17 1.09 -6.36
N ASN A 171 20.18 1.95 -6.60
CA ASN A 171 20.12 3.27 -6.00
C ASN A 171 19.36 3.30 -4.66
N GLN A 172 18.83 2.16 -4.21
CA GLN A 172 18.09 2.01 -2.95
C GLN A 172 16.93 3.02 -2.81
N LYS A 173 16.15 3.17 -3.87
CA LYS A 173 15.04 4.12 -3.93
C LYS A 173 13.79 3.53 -4.62
N PRO A 174 12.60 4.02 -4.28
CA PRO A 174 11.37 3.63 -4.96
C PRO A 174 11.34 4.18 -6.40
N ILE A 175 10.79 3.37 -7.29
CA ILE A 175 10.34 3.77 -8.62
C ILE A 175 8.86 4.08 -8.49
N LEU A 176 8.48 5.33 -8.70
CA LEU A 176 7.08 5.72 -8.53
C LEU A 176 6.22 5.08 -9.63
N PHE A 177 5.14 4.44 -9.19
CA PHE A 177 4.20 3.81 -10.10
C PHE A 177 3.61 4.82 -11.08
N ASN A 178 3.56 4.43 -12.35
CA ASN A 178 2.98 5.20 -13.44
C ASN A 178 2.11 4.24 -14.28
N PRO A 179 0.76 4.42 -14.24
CA PRO A 179 -0.20 3.53 -14.91
C PRO A 179 -0.22 3.67 -16.43
#